data_66e6a6f481f622881ba3bda6f860d5b2
#
_entry.id   66e6a6f481f622881ba3bda6f860d5b2
#
_cell.length_a   1.000
_cell.length_b   1.000
_cell.length_c   1.000
_cell.angle_alpha   90.00
_cell.angle_beta   90.00
_cell.angle_gamma   90.00
#
_symmetry.space_group_name_H-M   'P 1'
#
loop_
_entity.id
_entity.type
_entity.pdbx_description
1 polymer ?
#
loop_
_entity_poly.entity_id
_entity_poly.type
_entity_poly.pdbx_seq_one_letter_code
_entity_poly.pdbx_strand_id
1 'polypeptide(L)'
;MLGNLGENLTNTMKKLVGMSVIDKKTIKEVVKDIQRALIQSDVNIALVLDLSKRIESRALEEEPPKGITPREHVITIIYEEMVNLLGSEAAGLDINERPYKILFLGLQGSGKTTTIGKLCRYLQKKGFNPAVVCTDTWRPAAYEQLRQLTEEMDVPLYGDPDNKNALELAENGLKEFKNRKVIIFDTAGRHKEEADLIAEMDELDDIINPTEAILVIDGTIGQQAGEQAKAFSQATDIGSIIITKLDGSAKGGGALSAVAETGAPIKFIGTGERIDDFELFDPERFISRLLGMGDIKSLIEKAEEEIDEDIAEQTMNNMLKGKFTLVDMKNQFDMMNKMGPMQQVLNMIPGMGNKIPKEASKMTEEKIQSYKIMMSSMTQEEMQNPKIIKHSRIQRIARGAGVDESEVKDLLKYYNNTRKTMKGLGKRGGRLSGGAMNRMMGQFMK
;
A
#
# COMPACT_ATOMS: atom_id res chain seq x y z
N MET A 1 3.19 7.32 -3.58
CA MET A 1 4.05 6.53 -2.67
C MET A 1 5.49 7.00 -2.83
N LEU A 2 6.21 7.29 -1.76
CA LEU A 2 7.65 7.63 -1.75
C LEU A 2 8.09 8.82 -2.61
N GLY A 3 7.27 9.84 -2.77
CA GLY A 3 7.56 11.17 -3.30
C GLY A 3 8.88 11.34 -4.10
N ASN A 4 9.79 12.12 -3.56
CA ASN A 4 11.05 12.48 -4.23
C ASN A 4 12.02 11.31 -4.44
N LEU A 5 12.08 10.30 -3.54
CA LEU A 5 13.00 9.16 -3.68
C LEU A 5 12.65 8.33 -4.93
N GLY A 6 11.39 7.93 -5.05
CA GLY A 6 10.95 7.14 -6.20
C GLY A 6 11.09 7.90 -7.52
N GLU A 7 10.81 9.20 -7.53
CA GLU A 7 10.99 10.03 -8.72
C GLU A 7 12.46 10.14 -9.13
N ASN A 8 13.36 10.43 -8.18
CA ASN A 8 14.80 10.56 -8.44
C ASN A 8 15.41 9.24 -8.90
N LEU A 9 15.08 8.11 -8.25
CA LEU A 9 15.56 6.79 -8.64
C LEU A 9 15.00 6.37 -10.00
N THR A 10 13.70 6.59 -10.25
CA THR A 10 13.08 6.34 -11.56
C THR A 10 13.77 7.16 -12.67
N ASN A 11 14.10 8.42 -12.42
CA ASN A 11 14.79 9.26 -13.38
C ASN A 11 16.23 8.77 -13.64
N THR A 12 16.93 8.31 -12.59
CA THR A 12 18.25 7.68 -12.72
C THR A 12 18.18 6.41 -13.56
N MET A 13 17.16 5.55 -13.32
CA MET A 13 16.95 4.35 -14.14
C MET A 13 16.63 4.68 -15.60
N LYS A 14 15.76 5.66 -15.86
CA LYS A 14 15.45 6.12 -17.23
C LYS A 14 16.69 6.65 -17.95
N LYS A 15 17.54 7.41 -17.25
CA LYS A 15 18.81 7.92 -17.77
C LYS A 15 19.71 6.74 -18.16
N LEU A 16 19.87 5.75 -17.29
CA LEU A 16 20.66 4.53 -17.54
C LEU A 16 20.11 3.73 -18.75
N VAL A 17 18.79 3.55 -18.85
CA VAL A 17 18.14 2.89 -19.99
C VAL A 17 18.38 3.64 -21.32
N GLY A 18 18.48 4.95 -21.30
CA GLY A 18 18.74 5.79 -22.48
C GLY A 18 20.21 5.84 -22.93
N MET A 19 21.15 5.30 -22.15
CA MET A 19 22.57 5.31 -22.49
C MET A 19 22.93 4.20 -23.49
N SER A 20 23.77 4.54 -24.48
CA SER A 20 24.22 3.58 -25.51
C SER A 20 25.45 2.80 -25.09
N VAL A 21 26.30 3.37 -24.23
CA VAL A 21 27.55 2.77 -23.75
C VAL A 21 27.60 2.86 -22.22
N ILE A 22 27.94 1.77 -21.57
CA ILE A 22 28.18 1.69 -20.14
C ILE A 22 29.68 1.50 -19.89
N ASP A 23 30.34 2.58 -19.52
CA ASP A 23 31.74 2.59 -19.11
C ASP A 23 31.88 2.86 -17.60
N LYS A 24 33.14 2.78 -17.11
CA LYS A 24 33.45 3.05 -15.69
C LYS A 24 32.96 4.44 -15.21
N LYS A 25 33.00 5.43 -16.10
CA LYS A 25 32.56 6.80 -15.77
C LYS A 25 31.07 6.86 -15.61
N THR A 26 30.34 6.23 -16.52
CA THR A 26 28.89 6.11 -16.49
C THR A 26 28.42 5.40 -15.22
N ILE A 27 29.05 4.27 -14.84
CA ILE A 27 28.71 3.54 -13.61
C ILE A 27 28.87 4.46 -12.39
N LYS A 28 30.01 5.18 -12.28
CA LYS A 28 30.24 6.12 -11.17
C LYS A 28 29.24 7.26 -11.13
N GLU A 29 28.80 7.78 -12.28
CA GLU A 29 27.77 8.82 -12.35
C GLU A 29 26.41 8.29 -11.87
N VAL A 30 26.00 7.10 -12.28
CA VAL A 30 24.75 6.45 -11.85
C VAL A 30 24.76 6.17 -10.35
N VAL A 31 25.86 5.61 -9.83
CA VAL A 31 26.02 5.36 -8.38
C VAL A 31 25.91 6.68 -7.60
N LYS A 32 26.51 7.76 -8.11
CA LYS A 32 26.43 9.09 -7.49
C LYS A 32 25.03 9.69 -7.51
N ASP A 33 24.28 9.46 -8.59
CA ASP A 33 22.86 9.88 -8.67
C ASP A 33 22.01 9.10 -7.67
N ILE A 34 22.23 7.78 -7.50
CA ILE A 34 21.58 6.94 -6.48
C ILE A 34 21.92 7.43 -5.07
N GLN A 35 23.21 7.68 -4.77
CA GLN A 35 23.65 8.23 -3.49
C GLN A 35 22.89 9.53 -3.15
N ARG A 36 22.82 10.45 -4.10
CA ARG A 36 22.12 11.73 -3.90
C ARG A 36 20.64 11.52 -3.61
N ALA A 37 19.98 10.63 -4.36
CA ALA A 37 18.57 10.33 -4.17
C ALA A 37 18.28 9.76 -2.77
N LEU A 38 19.11 8.85 -2.30
CA LEU A 38 19.01 8.23 -0.97
C LEU A 38 19.29 9.23 0.15
N ILE A 39 20.35 10.05 0.04
CA ILE A 39 20.69 11.08 1.04
C ILE A 39 19.60 12.15 1.11
N GLN A 40 19.08 12.61 -0.03
CA GLN A 40 17.98 13.57 -0.08
C GLN A 40 16.67 13.02 0.54
N SER A 41 16.57 11.71 0.62
CA SER A 41 15.44 11.01 1.26
C SER A 41 15.71 10.61 2.69
N ASP A 42 16.72 11.22 3.32
CA ASP A 42 17.11 11.02 4.70
C ASP A 42 17.48 9.56 5.05
N VAL A 43 18.07 8.82 4.12
CA VAL A 43 18.67 7.51 4.41
C VAL A 43 20.00 7.72 5.16
N ASN A 44 20.31 6.83 6.10
CA ASN A 44 21.57 6.86 6.86
C ASN A 44 22.77 6.85 5.92
N ILE A 45 23.71 7.80 6.13
CA ILE A 45 24.86 8.02 5.24
C ILE A 45 25.78 6.80 5.17
N ALA A 46 26.02 6.10 6.27
CA ALA A 46 26.86 4.91 6.29
C ALA A 46 26.27 3.80 5.42
N LEU A 47 24.94 3.59 5.47
CA LEU A 47 24.25 2.67 4.59
C LEU A 47 24.35 3.03 3.12
N VAL A 48 24.16 4.32 2.81
CA VAL A 48 24.26 4.81 1.43
C VAL A 48 25.65 4.57 0.87
N LEU A 49 26.68 4.81 1.66
CA LEU A 49 28.07 4.58 1.25
C LEU A 49 28.38 3.09 1.03
N ASP A 50 27.90 2.22 1.93
CA ASP A 50 28.11 0.78 1.81
C ASP A 50 27.37 0.21 0.58
N LEU A 51 26.09 0.51 0.43
CA LEU A 51 25.29 0.14 -0.75
C LEU A 51 25.96 0.60 -2.05
N SER A 52 26.43 1.85 -2.08
CA SER A 52 27.08 2.42 -3.25
C SER A 52 28.36 1.72 -3.61
N LYS A 53 29.19 1.34 -2.61
CA LYS A 53 30.40 0.56 -2.83
C LYS A 53 30.09 -0.83 -3.39
N ARG A 54 29.08 -1.51 -2.85
CA ARG A 54 28.65 -2.82 -3.36
C ARG A 54 28.18 -2.74 -4.81
N ILE A 55 27.31 -1.77 -5.14
CA ILE A 55 26.85 -1.56 -6.51
C ILE A 55 28.04 -1.25 -7.46
N GLU A 56 28.94 -0.33 -7.06
CA GLU A 56 30.09 0.04 -7.90
C GLU A 56 31.03 -1.15 -8.11
N SER A 57 31.39 -1.89 -7.07
CA SER A 57 32.29 -3.05 -7.16
C SER A 57 31.70 -4.12 -8.07
N ARG A 58 30.44 -4.54 -7.81
CA ARG A 58 29.76 -5.54 -8.62
C ARG A 58 29.64 -5.11 -10.10
N ALA A 59 29.23 -3.88 -10.35
CA ALA A 59 29.06 -3.36 -11.72
C ALA A 59 30.39 -3.22 -12.50
N LEU A 60 31.53 -3.13 -11.81
CA LEU A 60 32.86 -3.03 -12.44
C LEU A 60 33.55 -4.39 -12.56
N GLU A 61 33.27 -5.34 -11.70
CA GLU A 61 33.98 -6.61 -11.55
C GLU A 61 33.23 -7.81 -12.13
N GLU A 62 31.87 -7.78 -12.10
CA GLU A 62 31.07 -8.86 -12.64
C GLU A 62 30.90 -8.74 -14.16
N GLU A 63 31.10 -9.84 -14.87
CA GLU A 63 30.79 -9.92 -16.31
C GLU A 63 29.30 -10.15 -16.54
N PRO A 64 28.68 -9.43 -17.51
CA PRO A 64 27.25 -9.67 -17.83
C PRO A 64 27.03 -11.13 -18.26
N PRO A 65 25.98 -11.79 -17.73
CA PRO A 65 25.59 -13.13 -18.17
C PRO A 65 25.32 -13.20 -19.69
N LYS A 66 25.50 -14.37 -20.28
CA LYS A 66 25.25 -14.56 -21.72
C LYS A 66 23.82 -14.15 -22.10
N GLY A 67 23.70 -13.25 -23.07
CA GLY A 67 22.40 -12.76 -23.56
C GLY A 67 21.85 -11.52 -22.84
N ILE A 68 22.54 -11.03 -21.79
CA ILE A 68 22.19 -9.81 -21.06
C ILE A 68 23.16 -8.70 -21.46
N THR A 69 22.65 -7.52 -21.78
CA THR A 69 23.48 -6.36 -22.10
C THR A 69 24.15 -5.80 -20.84
N PRO A 70 25.34 -5.15 -20.93
CA PRO A 70 25.98 -4.50 -19.78
C PRO A 70 25.04 -3.53 -19.03
N ARG A 71 24.15 -2.88 -19.75
CA ARG A 71 23.15 -1.97 -19.19
C ARG A 71 22.11 -2.72 -18.34
N GLU A 72 21.55 -3.80 -18.86
CA GLU A 72 20.60 -4.63 -18.12
C GLU A 72 21.25 -5.24 -16.89
N HIS A 73 22.52 -5.66 -17.00
CA HIS A 73 23.27 -6.19 -15.88
C HIS A 73 23.45 -5.17 -14.75
N VAL A 74 23.82 -3.92 -15.07
CA VAL A 74 23.93 -2.85 -14.06
C VAL A 74 22.57 -2.55 -13.41
N ILE A 75 21.47 -2.55 -14.16
CA ILE A 75 20.12 -2.38 -13.63
C ILE A 75 19.79 -3.52 -12.65
N THR A 76 20.11 -4.76 -13.00
CA THR A 76 19.89 -5.94 -12.15
C THR A 76 20.70 -5.83 -10.86
N ILE A 77 21.97 -5.45 -10.92
CA ILE A 77 22.80 -5.25 -9.72
C ILE A 77 22.20 -4.19 -8.79
N ILE A 78 21.78 -3.04 -9.33
CA ILE A 78 21.13 -1.99 -8.53
C ILE A 78 19.88 -2.52 -7.85
N TYR A 79 19.05 -3.24 -8.60
CA TYR A 79 17.81 -3.84 -8.09
C TYR A 79 18.11 -4.83 -6.96
N GLU A 80 18.99 -5.79 -7.18
CA GLU A 80 19.37 -6.82 -6.20
C GLU A 80 19.93 -6.22 -4.91
N GLU A 81 20.87 -5.28 -5.03
CA GLU A 81 21.48 -4.64 -3.87
C GLU A 81 20.46 -3.84 -3.03
N MET A 82 19.48 -3.20 -3.68
CA MET A 82 18.41 -2.50 -2.99
C MET A 82 17.40 -3.46 -2.35
N VAL A 83 17.10 -4.60 -2.99
CA VAL A 83 16.24 -5.65 -2.41
C VAL A 83 16.92 -6.28 -1.20
N ASN A 84 18.22 -6.63 -1.32
CA ASN A 84 19.00 -7.20 -0.23
C ASN A 84 19.09 -6.28 1.00
N LEU A 85 19.12 -4.96 0.78
CA LEU A 85 19.11 -3.99 1.88
C LEU A 85 17.79 -4.04 2.70
N LEU A 86 16.69 -4.50 2.11
CA LEU A 86 15.37 -4.58 2.74
C LEU A 86 15.00 -5.98 3.26
N GLY A 87 15.92 -6.96 3.15
CA GLY A 87 15.73 -8.31 3.70
C GLY A 87 15.42 -9.41 2.69
N SER A 88 15.57 -9.14 1.40
CA SER A 88 15.49 -10.09 0.27
C SER A 88 14.16 -10.80 0.05
N GLU A 89 13.48 -11.28 1.09
CA GLU A 89 12.24 -12.07 0.99
C GLU A 89 11.10 -11.44 1.79
N ALA A 90 9.88 -11.67 1.33
CA ALA A 90 8.69 -11.27 2.05
C ALA A 90 8.52 -12.11 3.33
N ALA A 91 8.48 -11.46 4.49
CA ALA A 91 8.31 -12.11 5.77
C ALA A 91 6.86 -11.92 6.29
N GLY A 92 6.10 -13.00 6.44
CA GLY A 92 4.78 -13.00 7.06
C GLY A 92 4.81 -13.25 8.56
N LEU A 93 3.63 -13.23 9.21
CA LEU A 93 3.47 -13.74 10.57
C LEU A 93 3.33 -15.27 10.50
N ASP A 94 4.21 -15.96 11.21
CA ASP A 94 4.16 -17.43 11.32
C ASP A 94 3.39 -17.84 12.58
N ILE A 95 2.05 -17.89 12.47
CA ILE A 95 1.15 -18.09 13.61
C ILE A 95 0.96 -19.58 13.88
N ASN A 96 2.00 -20.25 14.37
CA ASN A 96 1.99 -21.68 14.68
C ASN A 96 1.68 -21.94 16.17
N GLU A 97 1.94 -20.99 17.04
CA GLU A 97 1.69 -21.08 18.48
C GLU A 97 0.28 -20.63 18.86
N ARG A 98 -0.16 -20.99 20.07
CA ARG A 98 -1.45 -20.57 20.65
C ARG A 98 -1.34 -20.34 22.16
N PRO A 99 -1.57 -19.14 22.64
CA PRO A 99 -1.79 -17.90 21.90
C PRO A 99 -0.50 -17.38 21.23
N TYR A 100 -0.62 -16.88 20.02
CA TYR A 100 0.43 -16.08 19.38
C TYR A 100 0.33 -14.66 19.92
N LYS A 101 1.34 -14.22 20.67
CA LYS A 101 1.32 -12.95 21.40
C LYS A 101 2.14 -11.92 20.66
N ILE A 102 1.51 -10.80 20.31
CA ILE A 102 2.12 -9.69 19.58
C ILE A 102 2.19 -8.47 20.48
N LEU A 103 3.40 -7.96 20.72
CA LEU A 103 3.65 -6.72 21.45
C LEU A 103 3.90 -5.59 20.47
N PHE A 104 3.05 -4.54 20.49
CA PHE A 104 3.21 -3.37 19.61
C PHE A 104 4.06 -2.30 20.29
N LEU A 105 5.15 -1.93 19.65
CA LEU A 105 6.11 -0.93 20.08
C LEU A 105 6.15 0.27 19.13
N GLY A 106 6.60 1.43 19.61
CA GLY A 106 6.80 2.60 18.76
C GLY A 106 6.42 3.91 19.43
N LEU A 107 6.84 5.02 18.86
CA LEU A 107 6.62 6.35 19.42
C LEU A 107 5.16 6.81 19.35
N GLN A 108 4.85 7.88 20.08
CA GLN A 108 3.59 8.58 19.94
C GLN A 108 3.40 9.08 18.50
N GLY A 109 2.21 8.87 17.95
CA GLY A 109 1.90 9.30 16.58
C GLY A 109 2.47 8.41 15.46
N SER A 110 3.21 7.33 15.78
CA SER A 110 3.70 6.38 14.75
C SER A 110 2.58 5.57 14.09
N GLY A 111 1.36 5.62 14.62
CA GLY A 111 0.20 4.92 14.06
C GLY A 111 -0.06 3.54 14.66
N LYS A 112 0.49 3.19 15.84
CA LYS A 112 0.28 1.89 16.51
C LYS A 112 -1.18 1.48 16.59
N THR A 113 -2.02 2.26 17.26
CA THR A 113 -3.43 1.95 17.50
C THR A 113 -4.20 1.70 16.19
N THR A 114 -4.00 2.55 15.18
CA THR A 114 -4.60 2.36 13.84
C THR A 114 -4.06 1.10 13.16
N THR A 115 -2.78 0.81 13.32
CA THR A 115 -2.13 -0.37 12.72
C THR A 115 -2.62 -1.65 13.38
N ILE A 116 -2.91 -1.64 14.69
CA ILE A 116 -3.54 -2.77 15.39
C ILE A 116 -4.90 -3.11 14.75
N GLY A 117 -5.74 -2.10 14.50
CA GLY A 117 -7.00 -2.30 13.78
C GLY A 117 -6.80 -2.92 12.41
N LYS A 118 -5.86 -2.40 11.63
CA LYS A 118 -5.51 -2.94 10.30
C LYS A 118 -5.01 -4.38 10.36
N LEU A 119 -4.15 -4.70 11.33
CA LEU A 119 -3.66 -6.05 11.55
C LEU A 119 -4.79 -7.00 11.98
N CYS A 120 -5.70 -6.56 12.86
CA CYS A 120 -6.87 -7.34 13.22
C CYS A 120 -7.70 -7.69 11.97
N ARG A 121 -7.96 -6.71 11.11
CA ARG A 121 -8.69 -6.92 9.86
C ARG A 121 -7.98 -7.89 8.92
N TYR A 122 -6.67 -7.74 8.77
CA TYR A 122 -5.84 -8.67 7.99
C TYR A 122 -5.91 -10.10 8.53
N LEU A 123 -5.78 -10.27 9.85
CA LEU A 123 -5.85 -11.56 10.52
C LEU A 123 -7.23 -12.22 10.36
N GLN A 124 -8.31 -11.46 10.47
CA GLN A 124 -9.68 -11.95 10.25
C GLN A 124 -9.87 -12.46 8.81
N LYS A 125 -9.36 -11.73 7.81
CA LYS A 125 -9.38 -12.17 6.40
C LYS A 125 -8.61 -13.49 6.19
N LYS A 126 -7.61 -13.77 7.03
CA LYS A 126 -6.85 -15.05 7.05
C LYS A 126 -7.49 -16.14 7.92
N GLY A 127 -8.67 -15.87 8.49
CA GLY A 127 -9.41 -16.83 9.31
C GLY A 127 -8.95 -16.93 10.77
N PHE A 128 -8.14 -15.98 11.26
CA PHE A 128 -7.75 -15.88 12.67
C PHE A 128 -8.75 -15.08 13.48
N ASN A 129 -8.85 -15.38 14.77
CA ASN A 129 -9.68 -14.66 15.74
C ASN A 129 -8.78 -13.87 16.70
N PRO A 130 -8.33 -12.66 16.33
CA PRO A 130 -7.52 -11.84 17.22
C PRO A 130 -8.32 -11.30 18.40
N ALA A 131 -7.61 -10.98 19.48
CA ALA A 131 -8.10 -10.17 20.59
C ALA A 131 -7.08 -9.09 20.90
N VAL A 132 -7.51 -7.97 21.45
CA VAL A 132 -6.65 -6.83 21.73
C VAL A 132 -6.65 -6.51 23.22
N VAL A 133 -5.48 -6.19 23.76
CA VAL A 133 -5.29 -5.72 25.14
C VAL A 133 -4.73 -4.30 25.08
N CYS A 134 -5.42 -3.35 25.69
CA CYS A 134 -4.96 -1.97 25.81
C CYS A 134 -4.12 -1.83 27.08
N THR A 135 -2.81 -1.62 26.94
CA THR A 135 -1.90 -1.32 28.06
C THR A 135 -1.39 0.13 28.01
N ASP A 136 -1.91 0.97 27.07
CA ASP A 136 -1.60 2.41 27.03
C ASP A 136 -2.37 3.16 28.12
N THR A 137 -1.78 3.27 29.30
CA THR A 137 -2.37 3.94 30.47
C THR A 137 -2.11 5.45 30.50
N TRP A 138 -1.32 5.96 29.55
CA TRP A 138 -0.88 7.36 29.55
C TRP A 138 -1.79 8.29 28.77
N ARG A 139 -2.33 7.82 27.64
CA ARG A 139 -3.23 8.62 26.81
C ARG A 139 -4.68 8.41 27.27
N PRO A 140 -5.38 9.46 27.76
CA PRO A 140 -6.74 9.31 28.27
C PRO A 140 -7.74 8.72 27.26
N ALA A 141 -7.50 8.95 25.97
CA ALA A 141 -8.39 8.49 24.89
C ALA A 141 -7.88 7.19 24.20
N ALA A 142 -6.79 6.58 24.66
CA ALA A 142 -6.22 5.40 24.00
C ALA A 142 -7.20 4.22 23.98
N TYR A 143 -7.75 3.89 25.14
CA TYR A 143 -8.76 2.82 25.26
C TYR A 143 -9.99 3.08 24.41
N GLU A 144 -10.53 4.29 24.45
CA GLU A 144 -11.74 4.63 23.69
C GLU A 144 -11.50 4.60 22.16
N GLN A 145 -10.35 5.08 21.73
CA GLN A 145 -9.95 4.99 20.32
C GLN A 145 -9.83 3.53 19.84
N LEU A 146 -9.22 2.70 20.68
CA LEU A 146 -9.05 1.28 20.37
C LEU A 146 -10.40 0.54 20.41
N ARG A 147 -11.27 0.90 21.37
CA ARG A 147 -12.63 0.36 21.48
C ARG A 147 -13.44 0.60 20.22
N GLN A 148 -13.45 1.84 19.71
CA GLN A 148 -14.18 2.18 18.48
C GLN A 148 -13.69 1.34 17.29
N LEU A 149 -12.38 1.22 17.11
CA LEU A 149 -11.79 0.42 16.04
C LEU A 149 -12.13 -1.07 16.16
N THR A 150 -12.10 -1.63 17.36
CA THR A 150 -12.34 -3.06 17.58
C THR A 150 -13.82 -3.42 17.51
N GLU A 151 -14.73 -2.54 17.98
CA GLU A 151 -16.18 -2.72 17.86
C GLU A 151 -16.67 -2.78 16.41
N GLU A 152 -16.14 -1.92 15.52
CA GLU A 152 -16.46 -1.95 14.09
C GLU A 152 -16.14 -3.29 13.41
N MET A 153 -15.20 -4.06 13.99
CA MET A 153 -14.72 -5.32 13.43
C MET A 153 -15.12 -6.56 14.23
N ASP A 154 -15.91 -6.40 15.30
CA ASP A 154 -16.26 -7.48 16.23
C ASP A 154 -15.02 -8.17 16.82
N VAL A 155 -13.98 -7.39 17.18
CA VAL A 155 -12.75 -7.86 17.82
C VAL A 155 -12.84 -7.60 19.31
N PRO A 156 -12.71 -8.61 20.20
CA PRO A 156 -12.76 -8.40 21.64
C PRO A 156 -11.57 -7.58 22.12
N LEU A 157 -11.86 -6.61 22.98
CA LEU A 157 -10.91 -5.71 23.62
C LEU A 157 -10.96 -5.91 25.13
N TYR A 158 -9.78 -6.02 25.76
CA TYR A 158 -9.60 -5.90 27.20
C TYR A 158 -8.83 -4.62 27.53
N GLY A 159 -9.24 -3.92 28.58
CA GLY A 159 -8.57 -2.73 29.09
C GLY A 159 -9.45 -2.05 30.13
N ASP A 160 -8.85 -1.24 30.98
CA ASP A 160 -9.53 -0.45 32.00
C ASP A 160 -8.94 0.97 31.99
N PRO A 161 -9.73 2.00 31.59
CA PRO A 161 -9.25 3.39 31.53
C PRO A 161 -8.85 3.98 32.89
N ASP A 162 -9.42 3.43 33.98
CA ASP A 162 -9.16 3.89 35.34
C ASP A 162 -7.90 3.25 35.94
N ASN A 163 -7.49 2.09 35.44
CA ASN A 163 -6.28 1.40 35.87
C ASN A 163 -5.03 2.01 35.23
N LYS A 164 -4.08 2.45 36.02
CA LYS A 164 -2.83 3.06 35.58
C LYS A 164 -1.63 2.08 35.61
N ASN A 165 -1.89 0.82 35.88
CA ASN A 165 -0.86 -0.22 35.92
C ASN A 165 -0.90 -1.06 34.62
N ALA A 166 -0.01 -0.75 33.67
CA ALA A 166 0.09 -1.43 32.40
C ALA A 166 0.39 -2.94 32.53
N LEU A 167 1.19 -3.31 33.54
CA LEU A 167 1.57 -4.71 33.80
C LEU A 167 0.37 -5.54 34.24
N GLU A 168 -0.43 -4.98 35.17
CA GLU A 168 -1.67 -5.63 35.64
C GLU A 168 -2.69 -5.80 34.49
N LEU A 169 -2.81 -4.78 33.63
CA LEU A 169 -3.67 -4.88 32.44
C LEU A 169 -3.19 -5.97 31.47
N ALA A 170 -1.89 -6.10 31.29
CA ALA A 170 -1.31 -7.16 30.45
C ALA A 170 -1.59 -8.55 31.02
N GLU A 171 -1.33 -8.77 32.33
CA GLU A 171 -1.61 -10.05 33.01
C GLU A 171 -3.09 -10.46 32.92
N ASN A 172 -3.99 -9.50 33.18
CA ASN A 172 -5.42 -9.76 33.16
C ASN A 172 -5.91 -10.02 31.74
N GLY A 173 -5.40 -9.29 30.74
CA GLY A 173 -5.68 -9.54 29.34
C GLY A 173 -5.22 -10.91 28.86
N LEU A 174 -4.06 -11.38 29.31
CA LEU A 174 -3.57 -12.74 29.06
C LEU A 174 -4.52 -13.80 29.63
N LYS A 175 -5.02 -13.60 30.85
CA LYS A 175 -5.98 -14.52 31.51
C LYS A 175 -7.31 -14.55 30.77
N GLU A 176 -7.84 -13.39 30.38
CA GLU A 176 -9.11 -13.22 29.67
C GLU A 176 -9.07 -13.91 28.28
N PHE A 177 -7.99 -13.69 27.56
CA PHE A 177 -7.86 -14.15 26.16
C PHE A 177 -7.04 -15.44 25.97
N LYS A 178 -6.77 -16.20 27.04
CA LYS A 178 -5.96 -17.45 27.00
C LYS A 178 -6.37 -18.45 25.91
N ASN A 179 -7.64 -18.42 25.48
CA ASN A 179 -8.18 -19.34 24.49
C ASN A 179 -8.17 -18.75 23.05
N ARG A 180 -7.72 -17.51 22.87
CA ARG A 180 -7.61 -16.87 21.55
C ARG A 180 -6.39 -17.40 20.79
N LYS A 181 -6.48 -17.34 19.46
CA LYS A 181 -5.34 -17.75 18.62
C LYS A 181 -4.27 -16.67 18.58
N VAL A 182 -4.67 -15.40 18.56
CA VAL A 182 -3.78 -14.24 18.53
C VAL A 182 -4.20 -13.23 19.59
N ILE A 183 -3.25 -12.71 20.37
CA ILE A 183 -3.45 -11.63 21.32
C ILE A 183 -2.50 -10.50 20.95
N ILE A 184 -3.03 -9.28 20.78
CA ILE A 184 -2.26 -8.10 20.42
C ILE A 184 -2.28 -7.11 21.59
N PHE A 185 -1.11 -6.63 22.00
CA PHE A 185 -0.94 -5.67 23.09
C PHE A 185 -0.60 -4.29 22.53
N ASP A 186 -1.46 -3.28 22.77
CA ASP A 186 -1.19 -1.88 22.45
C ASP A 186 -0.48 -1.22 23.62
N THR A 187 0.75 -0.76 23.41
CA THR A 187 1.55 -0.11 24.45
C THR A 187 1.54 1.41 24.33
N ALA A 188 1.91 2.10 25.41
CA ALA A 188 2.10 3.53 25.39
C ALA A 188 3.17 3.95 24.39
N GLY A 189 2.88 5.01 23.60
CA GLY A 189 3.86 5.64 22.73
C GLY A 189 4.41 6.90 23.37
N ARG A 190 5.68 6.89 23.77
CA ARG A 190 6.36 8.07 24.36
C ARG A 190 7.54 8.51 23.50
N HIS A 191 8.19 9.61 23.89
CA HIS A 191 9.41 10.08 23.26
C HIS A 191 10.61 9.23 23.66
N LYS A 192 11.58 9.10 22.75
CA LYS A 192 12.74 8.20 22.84
C LYS A 192 13.69 8.41 24.04
N GLU A 193 13.53 9.48 24.79
CA GLU A 193 14.47 9.90 25.84
C GLU A 193 14.00 9.56 27.27
N GLU A 194 12.86 8.88 27.41
CA GLU A 194 12.32 8.54 28.72
C GLU A 194 12.80 7.15 29.17
N ALA A 195 13.76 7.11 30.05
CA ALA A 195 14.29 5.85 30.67
C ALA A 195 13.17 4.98 31.26
N ASP A 196 12.14 5.61 31.82
CA ASP A 196 11.00 4.94 32.43
C ASP A 196 10.15 4.16 31.36
N LEU A 197 10.13 4.63 30.10
CA LEU A 197 9.46 3.91 29.03
C LEU A 197 10.18 2.61 28.70
N ILE A 198 11.50 2.67 28.61
CA ILE A 198 12.33 1.49 28.31
C ILE A 198 12.17 0.45 29.41
N ALA A 199 12.17 0.87 30.68
CA ALA A 199 11.94 -0.01 31.81
C ALA A 199 10.52 -0.63 31.82
N GLU A 200 9.47 0.15 31.54
CA GLU A 200 8.08 -0.35 31.40
C GLU A 200 7.96 -1.37 30.27
N MET A 201 8.69 -1.17 29.18
CA MET A 201 8.69 -2.09 28.03
C MET A 201 9.39 -3.41 28.35
N ASP A 202 10.52 -3.37 29.02
CA ASP A 202 11.27 -4.54 29.48
C ASP A 202 10.39 -5.37 30.45
N GLU A 203 9.72 -4.72 31.39
CA GLU A 203 8.79 -5.38 32.31
C GLU A 203 7.55 -5.96 31.58
N LEU A 204 7.02 -5.27 30.59
CA LEU A 204 5.92 -5.78 29.75
C LEU A 204 6.37 -6.97 28.90
N ASP A 205 7.57 -6.92 28.34
CA ASP A 205 8.17 -8.02 27.58
C ASP A 205 8.30 -9.28 28.45
N ASP A 206 8.81 -9.13 29.67
CA ASP A 206 8.94 -10.23 30.64
C ASP A 206 7.58 -10.87 31.00
N ILE A 207 6.56 -10.05 31.26
CA ILE A 207 5.22 -10.53 31.66
C ILE A 207 4.48 -11.17 30.48
N ILE A 208 4.48 -10.50 29.32
CA ILE A 208 3.78 -10.97 28.12
C ILE A 208 4.52 -12.16 27.51
N ASN A 209 5.85 -12.14 27.55
CA ASN A 209 6.73 -13.05 26.83
C ASN A 209 6.22 -13.19 25.39
N PRO A 210 6.28 -12.11 24.56
CA PRO A 210 5.66 -12.06 23.27
C PRO A 210 6.30 -13.08 22.31
N THR A 211 5.47 -13.69 21.46
CA THR A 211 5.97 -14.49 20.35
C THR A 211 6.62 -13.59 19.31
N GLU A 212 6.17 -12.33 19.25
CA GLU A 212 6.71 -11.31 18.36
C GLU A 212 6.51 -9.90 18.89
N ALA A 213 7.60 -9.15 19.00
CA ALA A 213 7.59 -7.71 19.23
C ALA A 213 7.64 -6.97 17.90
N ILE A 214 6.62 -6.15 17.62
CA ILE A 214 6.49 -5.41 16.36
C ILE A 214 6.74 -3.92 16.59
N LEU A 215 7.78 -3.39 15.98
CA LEU A 215 8.08 -1.96 16.00
C LEU A 215 7.33 -1.22 14.89
N VAL A 216 6.48 -0.27 15.28
CA VAL A 216 5.73 0.58 14.34
C VAL A 216 6.44 1.91 14.13
N ILE A 217 6.87 2.15 12.91
CA ILE A 217 7.63 3.33 12.49
C ILE A 217 6.81 4.19 11.53
N ASP A 218 6.82 5.49 11.76
CA ASP A 218 6.27 6.48 10.84
C ASP A 218 7.20 6.65 9.63
N GLY A 219 6.75 6.31 8.45
CA GLY A 219 7.52 6.41 7.20
C GLY A 219 7.87 7.85 6.79
N THR A 220 7.27 8.86 7.43
CA THR A 220 7.59 10.28 7.18
C THR A 220 8.85 10.76 7.89
N ILE A 221 9.28 10.05 8.95
CA ILE A 221 10.52 10.36 9.67
C ILE A 221 11.70 9.66 8.96
N GLY A 222 12.73 10.44 8.59
CA GLY A 222 13.89 9.93 7.88
C GLY A 222 14.86 9.14 8.79
N GLN A 223 16.09 9.66 8.98
CA GLN A 223 17.14 9.00 9.78
C GLN A 223 16.74 8.74 11.24
N GLN A 224 15.85 9.55 11.81
CA GLN A 224 15.33 9.35 13.16
C GLN A 224 14.68 7.99 13.36
N ALA A 225 14.18 7.36 12.28
CA ALA A 225 13.62 6.00 12.35
C ALA A 225 14.66 4.97 12.79
N GLY A 226 15.91 5.09 12.32
CA GLY A 226 17.02 4.23 12.76
C GLY A 226 17.35 4.44 14.24
N GLU A 227 17.46 5.70 14.69
CA GLU A 227 17.72 6.01 16.09
C GLU A 227 16.63 5.47 17.03
N GLN A 228 15.36 5.58 16.59
CA GLN A 228 14.23 4.99 17.32
C GLN A 228 14.33 3.47 17.38
N ALA A 229 14.53 2.84 16.22
CA ALA A 229 14.66 1.41 16.13
C ALA A 229 15.77 0.88 17.04
N LYS A 230 16.91 1.56 17.08
CA LYS A 230 18.02 1.25 17.98
C LYS A 230 17.65 1.40 19.46
N ALA A 231 16.94 2.45 19.83
CA ALA A 231 16.50 2.65 21.21
C ALA A 231 15.58 1.54 21.69
N PHE A 232 14.61 1.13 20.85
CA PHE A 232 13.70 0.03 21.17
C PHE A 232 14.38 -1.33 21.18
N SER A 233 15.36 -1.59 20.30
CA SER A 233 16.12 -2.85 20.29
C SER A 233 17.04 -3.05 21.48
N GLN A 234 17.25 -2.02 22.29
CA GLN A 234 17.97 -2.14 23.58
C GLN A 234 17.08 -2.64 24.70
N ALA A 235 15.75 -2.46 24.58
CA ALA A 235 14.78 -2.85 25.59
C ALA A 235 14.15 -4.22 25.30
N THR A 236 13.99 -4.56 24.01
CA THR A 236 13.33 -5.81 23.63
C THR A 236 13.88 -6.31 22.30
N ASP A 237 13.78 -7.62 22.06
CA ASP A 237 14.17 -8.23 20.78
C ASP A 237 13.09 -7.95 19.74
N ILE A 238 13.38 -7.03 18.81
CA ILE A 238 12.44 -6.64 17.76
C ILE A 238 12.36 -7.74 16.72
N GLY A 239 11.24 -8.47 16.71
CA GLY A 239 10.98 -9.53 15.74
C GLY A 239 10.65 -9.02 14.35
N SER A 240 9.97 -7.87 14.22
CA SER A 240 9.66 -7.26 12.94
C SER A 240 9.29 -5.77 13.01
N ILE A 241 9.20 -5.15 11.82
CA ILE A 241 8.87 -3.74 11.65
C ILE A 241 7.61 -3.58 10.82
N ILE A 242 6.77 -2.61 11.18
CA ILE A 242 5.67 -2.10 10.34
C ILE A 242 5.94 -0.63 10.01
N ILE A 243 5.94 -0.29 8.73
CA ILE A 243 6.09 1.09 8.28
C ILE A 243 4.72 1.67 7.95
N THR A 244 4.37 2.80 8.57
CA THR A 244 3.10 3.49 8.37
C THR A 244 3.25 4.74 7.50
N LYS A 245 2.11 5.32 7.07
CA LYS A 245 2.01 6.62 6.38
C LYS A 245 2.81 6.72 5.08
N LEU A 246 2.95 5.60 4.36
CA LEU A 246 3.65 5.59 3.06
C LEU A 246 2.85 6.23 1.91
N ASP A 247 1.59 6.57 2.14
CA ASP A 247 0.69 7.27 1.21
C ASP A 247 0.96 8.78 1.13
N GLY A 248 1.55 9.36 2.16
CA GLY A 248 1.81 10.79 2.29
C GLY A 248 3.14 11.27 1.70
N SER A 249 3.77 12.21 2.41
CA SER A 249 5.08 12.78 2.08
C SER A 249 6.27 11.90 2.50
N ALA A 250 6.03 10.62 2.78
CA ALA A 250 7.06 9.68 3.20
C ALA A 250 8.22 9.64 2.21
N LYS A 251 9.44 9.83 2.72
CA LYS A 251 10.65 9.83 1.91
C LYS A 251 11.21 8.41 1.69
N GLY A 252 10.71 7.42 2.44
CA GLY A 252 11.13 6.01 2.38
C GLY A 252 12.48 5.70 3.03
N GLY A 253 13.28 6.73 3.34
CA GLY A 253 14.59 6.55 3.96
C GLY A 253 14.53 5.99 5.38
N GLY A 254 13.45 6.29 6.11
CA GLY A 254 13.25 5.78 7.47
C GLY A 254 13.13 4.26 7.54
N ALA A 255 12.45 3.65 6.56
CA ALA A 255 12.33 2.19 6.47
C ALA A 255 13.71 1.52 6.32
N LEU A 256 14.51 2.04 5.37
CA LEU A 256 15.88 1.54 5.13
C LEU A 256 16.77 1.69 6.37
N SER A 257 16.68 2.84 7.05
CA SER A 257 17.48 3.11 8.26
C SER A 257 17.07 2.21 9.43
N ALA A 258 15.77 1.94 9.61
CA ALA A 258 15.28 1.10 10.70
C ALA A 258 15.68 -0.38 10.54
N VAL A 259 15.56 -0.92 9.33
CA VAL A 259 16.00 -2.30 9.01
C VAL A 259 17.49 -2.46 9.29
N ALA A 260 18.29 -1.49 8.87
CA ALA A 260 19.73 -1.57 9.05
C ALA A 260 20.18 -1.52 10.52
N GLU A 261 19.48 -0.76 11.36
CA GLU A 261 19.83 -0.65 12.79
C GLU A 261 19.37 -1.86 13.61
N THR A 262 18.27 -2.50 13.22
CA THR A 262 17.69 -3.63 13.98
C THR A 262 18.02 -4.99 13.38
N GLY A 263 18.25 -5.06 12.08
CA GLY A 263 18.27 -6.33 11.34
C GLY A 263 16.89 -6.99 11.21
N ALA A 264 15.84 -6.41 11.82
CA ALA A 264 14.50 -6.97 11.80
C ALA A 264 13.81 -6.74 10.44
N PRO A 265 13.11 -7.74 9.88
CA PRO A 265 12.44 -7.61 8.60
C PRO A 265 11.22 -6.70 8.69
N ILE A 266 10.92 -5.97 7.62
CA ILE A 266 9.63 -5.31 7.47
C ILE A 266 8.62 -6.38 7.10
N LYS A 267 7.56 -6.54 7.92
CA LYS A 267 6.48 -7.49 7.60
C LYS A 267 5.29 -6.85 6.93
N PHE A 268 4.94 -5.62 7.31
CA PHE A 268 3.78 -4.93 6.75
C PHE A 268 4.06 -3.46 6.48
N ILE A 269 3.25 -2.89 5.59
CA ILE A 269 3.24 -1.45 5.29
C ILE A 269 1.81 -0.90 5.31
N GLY A 270 1.65 0.29 5.90
CA GLY A 270 0.43 1.09 5.82
C GLY A 270 0.49 2.03 4.62
N THR A 271 -0.42 1.85 3.68
CA THR A 271 -0.44 2.54 2.37
C THR A 271 -1.53 3.60 2.25
N GLY A 272 -2.28 3.86 3.33
CA GLY A 272 -3.35 4.84 3.38
C GLY A 272 -4.04 4.90 4.73
N GLU A 273 -5.13 5.66 4.83
CA GLU A 273 -5.88 5.88 6.07
C GLU A 273 -6.96 4.82 6.32
N ARG A 274 -7.44 4.13 5.27
CA ARG A 274 -8.50 3.12 5.38
C ARG A 274 -8.00 1.88 6.10
N ILE A 275 -8.93 1.15 6.72
CA ILE A 275 -8.63 -0.10 7.44
C ILE A 275 -8.01 -1.17 6.52
N ASP A 276 -8.36 -1.19 5.25
CA ASP A 276 -7.85 -2.13 4.24
C ASP A 276 -6.55 -1.65 3.57
N ASP A 277 -6.09 -0.40 3.83
CA ASP A 277 -4.82 0.13 3.31
C ASP A 277 -3.64 -0.42 4.12
N PHE A 278 -3.46 -1.75 4.07
CA PHE A 278 -2.46 -2.50 4.81
C PHE A 278 -2.03 -3.71 3.99
N GLU A 279 -0.75 -3.78 3.68
CA GLU A 279 -0.20 -4.79 2.77
C GLU A 279 0.95 -5.54 3.44
N LEU A 280 1.09 -6.84 3.13
CA LEU A 280 2.31 -7.58 3.40
C LEU A 280 3.46 -6.91 2.65
N PHE A 281 4.58 -6.69 3.33
CA PHE A 281 5.75 -6.09 2.70
C PHE A 281 6.48 -7.12 1.84
N ASP A 282 6.68 -6.78 0.59
CA ASP A 282 7.47 -7.55 -0.37
C ASP A 282 8.60 -6.64 -0.87
N PRO A 283 9.87 -6.90 -0.49
CA PRO A 283 11.02 -6.08 -0.89
C PRO A 283 11.15 -5.92 -2.41
N GLU A 284 10.93 -7.00 -3.17
CA GLU A 284 11.04 -7.00 -4.62
C GLU A 284 10.00 -6.06 -5.25
N ARG A 285 8.75 -6.16 -4.82
CA ARG A 285 7.66 -5.28 -5.30
C ARG A 285 7.88 -3.84 -4.90
N PHE A 286 8.34 -3.61 -3.67
CA PHE A 286 8.62 -2.27 -3.16
C PHE A 286 9.71 -1.59 -3.98
N ILE A 287 10.84 -2.28 -4.22
CA ILE A 287 11.95 -1.77 -5.02
C ILE A 287 11.56 -1.61 -6.49
N SER A 288 10.81 -2.55 -7.07
CA SER A 288 10.29 -2.42 -8.44
C SER A 288 9.45 -1.15 -8.61
N ARG A 289 8.55 -0.85 -7.65
CA ARG A 289 7.77 0.39 -7.63
C ARG A 289 8.65 1.62 -7.49
N LEU A 290 9.63 1.56 -6.59
CA LEU A 290 10.56 2.65 -6.30
C LEU A 290 11.44 3.01 -7.51
N LEU A 291 11.89 2.02 -8.26
CA LEU A 291 12.70 2.19 -9.47
C LEU A 291 11.85 2.53 -10.72
N GLY A 292 10.52 2.58 -10.59
CA GLY A 292 9.59 2.86 -11.68
C GLY A 292 9.42 1.71 -12.68
N MET A 293 9.75 0.48 -12.27
CA MET A 293 9.56 -0.74 -13.05
C MET A 293 8.11 -1.25 -13.01
N GLY A 294 7.29 -0.67 -12.12
CA GLY A 294 5.89 -1.05 -11.91
C GLY A 294 5.73 -2.25 -10.97
N ASP A 295 4.47 -2.62 -10.73
CA ASP A 295 4.12 -3.75 -9.87
C ASP A 295 2.90 -4.47 -10.46
N ILE A 296 3.15 -5.22 -11.51
CA ILE A 296 2.09 -5.97 -12.23
C ILE A 296 1.51 -7.08 -11.33
N LYS A 297 2.33 -7.68 -10.47
CA LYS A 297 1.90 -8.79 -9.59
C LYS A 297 0.88 -8.32 -8.55
N SER A 298 1.15 -7.20 -7.87
CA SER A 298 0.17 -6.59 -6.95
C SER A 298 -1.12 -6.14 -7.65
N LEU A 299 -1.02 -5.72 -8.90
CA LEU A 299 -2.20 -5.36 -9.70
C LEU A 299 -3.08 -6.58 -10.00
N ILE A 300 -2.46 -7.71 -10.35
CA ILE A 300 -3.15 -8.98 -10.61
C ILE A 300 -3.78 -9.50 -9.31
N GLU A 301 -3.03 -9.54 -8.21
CA GLU A 301 -3.53 -10.01 -6.91
C GLU A 301 -4.72 -9.18 -6.40
N LYS A 302 -4.62 -7.84 -6.46
CA LYS A 302 -5.77 -6.97 -6.12
C LYS A 302 -6.97 -7.19 -7.04
N ALA A 303 -6.73 -7.47 -8.31
CA ALA A 303 -7.80 -7.82 -9.23
C ALA A 303 -8.44 -9.17 -8.86
N GLU A 304 -7.65 -10.16 -8.49
CA GLU A 304 -8.15 -11.49 -8.07
C GLU A 304 -8.90 -11.46 -6.73
N GLU A 305 -8.44 -10.68 -5.74
CA GLU A 305 -9.11 -10.53 -4.44
C GLU A 305 -10.48 -9.81 -4.53
N GLU A 306 -10.63 -8.87 -5.46
CA GLU A 306 -11.80 -7.99 -5.54
C GLU A 306 -12.76 -8.35 -6.69
N ILE A 307 -12.36 -9.26 -7.58
CA ILE A 307 -13.19 -9.72 -8.69
C ILE A 307 -14.11 -10.84 -8.20
N ASP A 308 -15.40 -10.54 -8.13
CA ASP A 308 -16.44 -11.55 -8.13
C ASP A 308 -16.42 -12.23 -9.51
N GLU A 309 -15.90 -13.46 -9.56
CA GLU A 309 -15.70 -14.21 -10.80
C GLU A 309 -17.01 -14.30 -11.63
N ASP A 310 -18.15 -14.47 -10.97
CA ASP A 310 -19.45 -14.54 -11.62
C ASP A 310 -19.85 -13.23 -12.29
N ILE A 311 -19.59 -12.08 -11.63
CA ILE A 311 -19.85 -10.75 -12.18
C ILE A 311 -18.90 -10.44 -13.33
N ALA A 312 -17.63 -10.81 -13.20
CA ALA A 312 -16.60 -10.61 -14.22
C ALA A 312 -16.93 -11.43 -15.49
N GLU A 313 -17.29 -12.70 -15.32
CA GLU A 313 -17.66 -13.58 -16.43
C GLU A 313 -18.93 -13.12 -17.15
N GLN A 314 -19.98 -12.70 -16.40
CA GLN A 314 -21.20 -12.14 -16.98
C GLN A 314 -20.91 -10.85 -17.74
N THR A 315 -20.12 -9.95 -17.18
CA THR A 315 -19.74 -8.69 -17.84
C THR A 315 -18.91 -8.95 -19.10
N MET A 316 -17.96 -9.88 -19.06
CA MET A 316 -17.17 -10.31 -20.22
C MET A 316 -18.07 -10.94 -21.32
N ASN A 317 -18.96 -11.82 -20.94
CA ASN A 317 -19.92 -12.45 -21.86
C ASN A 317 -20.87 -11.43 -22.51
N ASN A 318 -21.34 -10.44 -21.75
CA ASN A 318 -22.16 -9.34 -22.26
C ASN A 318 -21.37 -8.45 -23.21
N MET A 319 -20.08 -8.18 -22.93
CA MET A 319 -19.17 -7.43 -23.81
C MET A 319 -18.95 -8.15 -25.12
N LEU A 320 -18.63 -9.43 -25.11
CA LEU A 320 -18.38 -10.26 -26.29
C LEU A 320 -19.65 -10.36 -27.18
N LYS A 321 -20.82 -10.42 -26.56
CA LYS A 321 -22.13 -10.45 -27.27
C LYS A 321 -22.61 -9.07 -27.72
N GLY A 322 -21.84 -7.98 -27.44
CA GLY A 322 -22.20 -6.60 -27.80
C GLY A 322 -23.42 -6.05 -27.04
N LYS A 323 -23.76 -6.66 -25.90
CA LYS A 323 -24.91 -6.30 -25.04
C LYS A 323 -24.47 -5.44 -23.82
N PHE A 324 -23.40 -4.67 -23.94
CA PHE A 324 -22.93 -3.79 -22.89
C PHE A 324 -24.00 -2.78 -22.47
N THR A 325 -24.30 -2.69 -21.18
CA THR A 325 -25.36 -1.87 -20.56
C THR A 325 -24.78 -0.85 -19.57
N LEU A 326 -25.60 0.05 -19.01
CA LEU A 326 -25.19 0.92 -17.91
C LEU A 326 -25.00 0.13 -16.61
N VAL A 327 -25.66 -1.03 -16.45
CA VAL A 327 -25.42 -1.93 -15.31
C VAL A 327 -23.98 -2.45 -15.34
N ASP A 328 -23.53 -2.94 -16.50
CA ASP A 328 -22.15 -3.42 -16.68
C ASP A 328 -21.14 -2.30 -16.42
N MET A 329 -21.44 -1.06 -16.86
CA MET A 329 -20.59 0.10 -16.63
C MET A 329 -20.53 0.49 -15.14
N LYS A 330 -21.65 0.41 -14.41
CA LYS A 330 -21.68 0.64 -12.96
C LYS A 330 -20.82 -0.39 -12.22
N ASN A 331 -20.97 -1.67 -12.57
CA ASN A 331 -20.16 -2.73 -11.99
C ASN A 331 -18.66 -2.49 -12.22
N GLN A 332 -18.27 -2.02 -13.42
CA GLN A 332 -16.88 -1.64 -13.68
C GLN A 332 -16.40 -0.49 -12.79
N PHE A 333 -17.22 0.54 -12.59
CA PHE A 333 -16.85 1.64 -11.69
C PHE A 333 -16.77 1.18 -10.23
N ASP A 334 -17.64 0.26 -9.80
CA ASP A 334 -17.59 -0.32 -8.46
C ASP A 334 -16.32 -1.15 -8.27
N MET A 335 -15.93 -1.96 -9.25
CA MET A 335 -14.65 -2.69 -9.25
C MET A 335 -13.44 -1.75 -9.19
N MET A 336 -13.44 -0.68 -10.01
CA MET A 336 -12.35 0.31 -9.98
C MET A 336 -12.22 0.98 -8.61
N ASN A 337 -13.33 1.30 -7.94
CA ASN A 337 -13.30 1.88 -6.59
C ASN A 337 -12.77 0.90 -5.53
N LYS A 338 -13.04 -0.40 -5.67
CA LYS A 338 -12.52 -1.44 -4.77
C LYS A 338 -11.02 -1.62 -4.91
N MET A 339 -10.45 -1.48 -6.11
CA MET A 339 -9.00 -1.55 -6.34
C MET A 339 -8.20 -0.42 -5.67
N GLY A 340 -8.88 0.54 -5.03
CA GLY A 340 -8.27 1.67 -4.35
C GLY A 340 -8.12 2.92 -5.22
N PRO A 341 -7.48 3.98 -4.71
CA PRO A 341 -7.31 5.24 -5.44
C PRO A 341 -6.64 5.04 -6.80
N MET A 342 -7.20 5.67 -7.84
CA MET A 342 -6.72 5.54 -9.24
C MET A 342 -5.21 5.79 -9.37
N GLN A 343 -4.66 6.73 -8.58
CA GLN A 343 -3.23 7.01 -8.58
C GLN A 343 -2.38 5.82 -8.10
N GLN A 344 -2.89 5.03 -7.15
CA GLN A 344 -2.18 3.83 -6.68
C GLN A 344 -2.16 2.77 -7.78
N VAL A 345 -3.30 2.54 -8.45
CA VAL A 345 -3.41 1.60 -9.57
C VAL A 345 -2.49 2.00 -10.72
N LEU A 346 -2.44 3.29 -11.06
CA LEU A 346 -1.55 3.81 -12.10
C LEU A 346 -0.06 3.65 -11.76
N ASN A 347 0.31 3.77 -10.49
CA ASN A 347 1.68 3.56 -10.02
C ASN A 347 2.14 2.10 -10.12
N MET A 348 1.21 1.14 -10.15
CA MET A 348 1.52 -0.28 -10.33
C MET A 348 1.81 -0.64 -11.80
N ILE A 349 1.41 0.21 -12.74
CA ILE A 349 1.63 -0.02 -14.18
C ILE A 349 3.00 0.55 -14.59
N PRO A 350 3.90 -0.26 -15.18
CA PRO A 350 5.22 0.19 -15.60
C PRO A 350 5.18 1.44 -16.49
N GLY A 351 5.88 2.49 -16.08
CA GLY A 351 6.02 3.73 -16.85
C GLY A 351 4.78 4.64 -16.89
N MET A 352 3.71 4.36 -16.13
CA MET A 352 2.50 5.19 -16.08
C MET A 352 2.36 6.07 -14.84
N GLY A 353 2.89 5.67 -13.70
CA GLY A 353 2.70 6.36 -12.41
C GLY A 353 3.02 7.86 -12.41
N ASN A 354 3.99 8.28 -13.23
CA ASN A 354 4.42 9.69 -13.32
C ASN A 354 3.91 10.41 -14.60
N LYS A 355 3.13 9.74 -15.45
CA LYS A 355 2.63 10.36 -16.70
C LYS A 355 1.31 11.08 -16.53
N ILE A 356 0.57 10.78 -15.48
CA ILE A 356 -0.75 11.35 -15.21
C ILE A 356 -0.61 12.25 -13.97
N PRO A 357 -0.89 13.56 -14.09
CA PRO A 357 -0.90 14.47 -12.95
C PRO A 357 -1.90 14.01 -11.88
N LYS A 358 -1.55 14.21 -10.59
CA LYS A 358 -2.43 13.85 -9.46
C LYS A 358 -3.80 14.52 -9.55
N GLU A 359 -3.83 15.75 -10.05
CA GLU A 359 -5.05 16.54 -10.26
C GLU A 359 -5.97 15.87 -11.29
N ALA A 360 -5.39 15.32 -12.37
CA ALA A 360 -6.17 14.65 -13.42
C ALA A 360 -6.78 13.32 -12.93
N SER A 361 -6.06 12.55 -12.11
CA SER A 361 -6.61 11.32 -11.51
C SER A 361 -7.73 11.63 -10.51
N LYS A 362 -7.58 12.68 -9.70
CA LYS A 362 -8.62 13.13 -8.76
C LYS A 362 -9.88 13.62 -9.48
N MET A 363 -9.74 14.41 -10.54
CA MET A 363 -10.86 14.83 -11.38
C MET A 363 -11.58 13.63 -12.01
N THR A 364 -10.87 12.57 -12.37
CA THR A 364 -11.46 11.33 -12.90
C THR A 364 -12.25 10.59 -11.84
N GLU A 365 -11.76 10.50 -10.61
CA GLU A 365 -12.46 9.89 -9.47
C GLU A 365 -13.75 10.64 -9.13
N GLU A 366 -13.70 11.98 -9.06
CA GLU A 366 -14.87 12.84 -8.83
C GLU A 366 -15.93 12.64 -9.94
N LYS A 367 -15.50 12.53 -11.18
CA LYS A 367 -16.39 12.30 -12.33
C LYS A 367 -17.05 10.91 -12.30
N ILE A 368 -16.30 9.87 -11.88
CA ILE A 368 -16.84 8.53 -11.66
C ILE A 368 -17.90 8.53 -10.56
N GLN A 369 -17.66 9.24 -9.45
CA GLN A 369 -18.64 9.35 -8.37
C GLN A 369 -19.91 10.07 -8.83
N SER A 370 -19.78 11.19 -9.57
CA SER A 370 -20.93 11.89 -10.17
C SER A 370 -21.73 10.94 -11.08
N TYR A 371 -21.08 10.16 -11.91
CA TYR A 371 -21.73 9.18 -12.79
C TYR A 371 -22.48 8.09 -11.99
N LYS A 372 -21.92 7.59 -10.89
CA LYS A 372 -22.59 6.61 -10.00
C LYS A 372 -23.85 7.20 -9.38
N ILE A 373 -23.81 8.46 -8.93
CA ILE A 373 -24.96 9.17 -8.37
C ILE A 373 -26.07 9.29 -9.43
N MET A 374 -25.72 9.69 -10.67
CA MET A 374 -26.70 9.76 -11.77
C MET A 374 -27.31 8.39 -12.07
N MET A 375 -26.52 7.31 -12.11
CA MET A 375 -27.00 5.95 -12.33
C MET A 375 -27.93 5.48 -11.21
N SER A 376 -27.69 5.89 -9.96
CA SER A 376 -28.56 5.57 -8.83
C SER A 376 -29.92 6.26 -8.92
N SER A 377 -30.04 7.34 -9.69
CA SER A 377 -31.30 8.04 -10.01
C SER A 377 -32.03 7.46 -11.23
N MET A 378 -31.48 6.43 -11.89
CA MET A 378 -32.10 5.75 -13.02
C MET A 378 -32.93 4.56 -12.58
N THR A 379 -33.93 4.22 -13.37
CA THR A 379 -34.71 2.98 -13.19
C THR A 379 -33.92 1.78 -13.73
N GLN A 380 -34.25 0.58 -13.30
CA GLN A 380 -33.61 -0.65 -13.77
C GLN A 380 -33.79 -0.83 -15.30
N GLU A 381 -34.96 -0.44 -15.84
CA GLU A 381 -35.21 -0.44 -17.27
C GLU A 381 -34.28 0.52 -18.03
N GLU A 382 -34.01 1.72 -17.50
CA GLU A 382 -33.11 2.71 -18.07
C GLU A 382 -31.65 2.24 -18.03
N MET A 383 -31.27 1.58 -16.95
CA MET A 383 -29.93 0.99 -16.79
C MET A 383 -29.69 -0.15 -17.79
N GLN A 384 -30.69 -1.00 -18.03
CA GLN A 384 -30.61 -2.10 -19.01
C GLN A 384 -30.76 -1.64 -20.46
N ASN A 385 -31.60 -0.63 -20.70
CA ASN A 385 -31.83 -0.09 -22.06
C ASN A 385 -31.67 1.44 -22.12
N PRO A 386 -30.44 1.95 -22.13
CA PRO A 386 -30.19 3.39 -22.15
C PRO A 386 -30.78 4.17 -23.34
N LYS A 387 -31.23 3.48 -24.39
CA LYS A 387 -31.87 4.11 -25.57
C LYS A 387 -33.21 4.78 -25.21
N ILE A 388 -33.88 4.35 -24.16
CA ILE A 388 -35.16 4.93 -23.72
C ILE A 388 -35.00 6.25 -23.00
N ILE A 389 -33.77 6.62 -22.58
CA ILE A 389 -33.48 7.85 -21.87
C ILE A 389 -33.55 9.03 -22.84
N LYS A 390 -34.76 9.61 -22.95
CA LYS A 390 -35.08 10.82 -23.76
C LYS A 390 -35.11 12.05 -22.84
N HIS A 391 -35.41 13.20 -23.41
CA HIS A 391 -35.34 14.50 -22.75
C HIS A 391 -36.02 14.54 -21.37
N SER A 392 -37.26 14.10 -21.24
CA SER A 392 -37.98 14.07 -19.96
C SER A 392 -37.35 13.18 -18.90
N ARG A 393 -36.78 12.04 -19.32
CA ARG A 393 -36.04 11.15 -18.43
C ARG A 393 -34.69 11.76 -18.01
N ILE A 394 -34.01 12.44 -18.92
CA ILE A 394 -32.79 13.22 -18.62
C ILE A 394 -33.07 14.25 -17.54
N GLN A 395 -34.14 15.03 -17.65
CA GLN A 395 -34.53 16.04 -16.66
C GLN A 395 -34.82 15.40 -15.30
N ARG A 396 -35.54 14.28 -15.27
CA ARG A 396 -35.85 13.58 -14.04
C ARG A 396 -34.57 13.02 -13.36
N ILE A 397 -33.68 12.43 -14.13
CA ILE A 397 -32.40 11.89 -13.65
C ILE A 397 -31.53 13.02 -13.11
N ALA A 398 -31.39 14.12 -13.86
CA ALA A 398 -30.62 15.31 -13.44
C ALA A 398 -31.12 15.88 -12.13
N ARG A 399 -32.45 16.04 -11.98
CA ARG A 399 -33.08 16.50 -10.74
C ARG A 399 -32.86 15.53 -9.58
N GLY A 400 -32.96 14.23 -9.81
CA GLY A 400 -32.77 13.19 -8.78
C GLY A 400 -31.31 13.07 -8.32
N ALA A 401 -30.37 13.35 -9.21
CA ALA A 401 -28.93 13.31 -8.93
C ALA A 401 -28.36 14.64 -8.44
N GLY A 402 -29.13 15.73 -8.49
CA GLY A 402 -28.65 17.07 -8.14
C GLY A 402 -27.60 17.64 -9.09
N VAL A 403 -27.69 17.29 -10.38
CA VAL A 403 -26.74 17.70 -11.44
C VAL A 403 -27.45 18.38 -12.61
N ASP A 404 -26.70 18.98 -13.52
CA ASP A 404 -27.24 19.58 -14.73
C ASP A 404 -27.58 18.52 -15.79
N GLU A 405 -28.56 18.83 -16.68
CA GLU A 405 -28.92 17.95 -17.81
C GLU A 405 -27.72 17.67 -18.74
N SER A 406 -26.78 18.60 -18.84
CA SER A 406 -25.54 18.46 -19.62
C SER A 406 -24.68 17.30 -19.08
N GLU A 407 -24.59 17.11 -17.76
CA GLU A 407 -23.82 16.06 -17.14
C GLU A 407 -24.44 14.67 -17.41
N VAL A 408 -25.77 14.57 -17.39
CA VAL A 408 -26.46 13.32 -17.79
C VAL A 408 -26.21 13.01 -19.25
N LYS A 409 -26.19 14.01 -20.12
CA LYS A 409 -25.85 13.84 -21.55
C LYS A 409 -24.41 13.41 -21.74
N ASP A 410 -23.49 13.91 -20.95
CA ASP A 410 -22.08 13.52 -20.95
C ASP A 410 -21.89 12.07 -20.51
N LEU A 411 -22.58 11.62 -19.45
CA LEU A 411 -22.61 10.22 -19.03
C LEU A 411 -23.10 9.31 -20.18
N LEU A 412 -24.19 9.67 -20.83
CA LEU A 412 -24.74 8.88 -21.96
C LEU A 412 -23.80 8.89 -23.18
N LYS A 413 -23.12 9.98 -23.46
CA LYS A 413 -22.09 10.09 -24.49
C LYS A 413 -20.89 9.19 -24.17
N TYR A 414 -20.42 9.23 -22.92
CA TYR A 414 -19.35 8.37 -22.44
C TYR A 414 -19.71 6.88 -22.60
N TYR A 415 -20.90 6.48 -22.13
CA TYR A 415 -21.44 5.13 -22.30
C TYR A 415 -21.46 4.70 -23.77
N ASN A 416 -21.97 5.55 -24.67
CA ASN A 416 -22.07 5.21 -26.09
C ASN A 416 -20.68 5.07 -26.73
N ASN A 417 -19.70 5.87 -26.35
CA ASN A 417 -18.32 5.76 -26.82
C ASN A 417 -17.66 4.47 -26.34
N THR A 418 -17.78 4.17 -25.05
CA THR A 418 -17.27 2.91 -24.46
C THR A 418 -17.87 1.70 -25.16
N ARG A 419 -19.18 1.67 -25.36
CA ARG A 419 -19.87 0.59 -26.10
C ARG A 419 -19.37 0.43 -27.52
N LYS A 420 -19.11 1.53 -28.25
CA LYS A 420 -18.57 1.48 -29.64
C LYS A 420 -17.16 0.88 -29.65
N THR A 421 -16.31 1.28 -28.73
CA THR A 421 -14.94 0.80 -28.60
C THR A 421 -14.92 -0.71 -28.29
N MET A 422 -15.75 -1.15 -27.34
CA MET A 422 -15.90 -2.55 -26.97
C MET A 422 -16.40 -3.43 -28.12
N LYS A 423 -17.39 -2.95 -28.89
CA LYS A 423 -17.90 -3.66 -30.08
C LYS A 423 -16.85 -3.80 -31.17
N GLY A 424 -15.90 -2.86 -31.25
CA GLY A 424 -14.76 -2.91 -32.17
C GLY A 424 -13.73 -3.98 -31.79
N LEU A 425 -13.52 -4.19 -30.48
CA LEU A 425 -12.60 -5.19 -29.93
C LEU A 425 -13.13 -6.63 -30.13
N GLY A 426 -14.41 -6.85 -29.90
CA GLY A 426 -15.04 -8.17 -30.07
C GLY A 426 -15.01 -8.69 -31.57
N LYS A 427 -14.94 -7.79 -32.52
CA LYS A 427 -14.84 -8.16 -33.96
C LYS A 427 -13.42 -8.50 -34.46
N ARG A 428 -12.38 -8.16 -33.64
CA ARG A 428 -10.95 -8.34 -34.02
C ARG A 428 -10.25 -9.49 -33.29
N GLY A 429 -10.95 -10.45 -32.72
CA GLY A 429 -10.39 -11.69 -32.19
C GLY A 429 -9.36 -11.48 -31.05
N GLY A 430 -9.75 -10.82 -29.97
CA GLY A 430 -9.13 -11.02 -28.64
C GLY A 430 -7.66 -10.62 -28.43
N ARG A 431 -6.93 -10.07 -29.41
CA ARG A 431 -5.57 -9.55 -29.22
C ARG A 431 -5.60 -8.07 -28.86
N LEU A 432 -5.44 -7.78 -27.59
CA LEU A 432 -5.16 -6.43 -27.06
C LEU A 432 -3.78 -5.97 -27.57
N SER A 433 -3.76 -5.17 -28.64
CA SER A 433 -2.54 -4.45 -29.02
C SER A 433 -2.39 -3.23 -28.09
N GLY A 434 -1.15 -2.90 -27.63
CA GLY A 434 -0.88 -1.75 -26.75
C GLY A 434 -1.45 -0.42 -27.26
N GLY A 435 -1.73 -0.29 -28.57
CA GLY A 435 -2.40 0.87 -29.18
C GLY A 435 -3.91 0.95 -28.92
N ALA A 436 -4.58 -0.16 -28.55
CA ALA A 436 -6.00 -0.15 -28.18
C ALA A 436 -6.17 0.30 -26.72
N MET A 437 -5.26 -0.12 -25.84
CA MET A 437 -5.21 0.30 -24.43
C MET A 437 -4.92 1.80 -24.30
N ASN A 438 -3.96 2.33 -25.07
CA ASN A 438 -3.67 3.77 -25.09
C ASN A 438 -4.85 4.61 -25.62
N ARG A 439 -5.66 4.11 -26.56
CA ARG A 439 -6.86 4.81 -27.03
C ARG A 439 -8.00 4.79 -26.00
N MET A 440 -8.18 3.69 -25.26
CA MET A 440 -9.13 3.65 -24.14
C MET A 440 -8.75 4.65 -23.05
N MET A 441 -7.49 4.68 -22.64
CA MET A 441 -7.02 5.64 -21.65
C MET A 441 -7.09 7.11 -22.09
N GLY A 442 -6.80 7.41 -23.35
CA GLY A 442 -6.92 8.76 -23.89
C GLY A 442 -8.36 9.30 -23.97
N GLN A 443 -9.38 8.43 -23.87
CA GLN A 443 -10.79 8.84 -23.77
C GLN A 443 -11.22 9.14 -22.32
N PHE A 444 -10.52 8.60 -21.30
CA PHE A 444 -10.73 8.95 -19.90
C PHE A 444 -10.16 10.34 -19.54
N MET A 445 -9.22 10.85 -20.33
CA MET A 445 -8.50 12.10 -20.09
C MET A 445 -9.03 13.31 -20.88
N LYS A 446 -10.12 13.16 -21.61
CA LYS A 446 -10.87 14.23 -22.28
C LYS A 446 -12.27 14.33 -21.70
#